data_7e4e2d83e6a419ef7f5568c3e671a21b
#
_entry.id   7e4e2d83e6a419ef7f5568c3e671a21b
#
_cell.length_a   1.000
_cell.length_b   1.000
_cell.length_c   1.000
_cell.angle_alpha   90.00
_cell.angle_beta   90.00
_cell.angle_gamma   90.00
#
_symmetry.space_group_name_H-M   'P 1'
#
loop_
_entity.id
_entity.type
_entity.pdbx_description
1 polymer ?
#
loop_
_entity_poly.entity_id
_entity_poly.type
_entity_poly.pdbx_seq_one_letter_code
_entity_poly.pdbx_strand_id
1 'polypeptide(L)'
;MTTFASGKHALAVSDRSGQVFPYLEMVREWNGAWVHFSEFEPKQPQLQPKPTSADPQALQRARPARVALPTPAPLDDNPFTTEAGTTVIVNQNRHQRSTGDAVRFYQVKDPVGGVAVSTFELNTTLATTITATDTSIVLTDGSEFPTSGYIVIEATDTDQSSLQYGKITSETIEYTGRSTHTLTGCTRGTAAPSYGATPVSTTAAAHTSGAKIYGSYIITKIDSTIPYAGEPSTLPVSDSFSFTLVNAATSIATGGGFFVFGGPVNDRS
;
A
#
# COMPACT_ATOMS: atom_id res chain seq x y z
N MET A 1 77.86 -14.65 -1.60
CA MET A 1 76.48 -15.12 -1.64
C MET A 1 75.62 -14.13 -0.86
N THR A 2 74.74 -13.47 -1.51
CA THR A 2 73.77 -12.62 -0.85
C THR A 2 72.69 -13.51 -0.24
N THR A 3 72.72 -13.65 1.08
CA THR A 3 71.65 -14.35 1.82
C THR A 3 70.40 -13.47 1.91
N PHE A 4 69.37 -13.86 1.21
CA PHE A 4 68.08 -13.20 1.37
C PHE A 4 67.48 -13.67 2.69
N ALA A 5 67.15 -12.72 3.57
CA ALA A 5 66.38 -12.99 4.77
C ALA A 5 64.98 -13.40 4.41
N SER A 6 64.44 -14.48 4.97
CA SER A 6 63.06 -14.96 4.72
C SER A 6 62.35 -15.24 6.06
N GLY A 7 61.02 -15.22 6.01
CA GLY A 7 60.17 -15.45 7.17
C GLY A 7 60.37 -14.37 8.25
N LYS A 8 60.54 -14.79 9.52
CA LYS A 8 60.70 -13.89 10.67
C LYS A 8 61.97 -13.00 10.63
N HIS A 9 62.88 -13.26 9.74
CA HIS A 9 64.12 -12.49 9.53
C HIS A 9 64.04 -11.62 8.27
N ALA A 10 62.91 -11.56 7.62
CA ALA A 10 62.67 -10.69 6.48
C ALA A 10 62.76 -9.22 6.91
N LEU A 11 63.26 -8.38 6.00
CA LEU A 11 63.36 -6.94 6.17
C LEU A 11 62.32 -6.27 5.28
N ALA A 12 61.76 -5.16 5.74
CA ALA A 12 60.83 -4.31 4.99
C ALA A 12 61.25 -2.85 5.06
N VAL A 13 60.90 -2.07 4.09
CA VAL A 13 61.15 -0.62 4.03
C VAL A 13 59.95 0.09 4.61
N SER A 14 60.17 1.03 5.54
CA SER A 14 59.11 1.91 6.04
C SER A 14 58.70 2.92 4.97
N ASP A 15 57.39 3.03 4.75
CA ASP A 15 56.84 4.00 3.81
C ASP A 15 57.02 5.47 4.25
N ARG A 16 57.37 5.68 5.55
CA ARG A 16 57.52 7.03 6.10
C ARG A 16 58.99 7.50 6.01
N SER A 17 59.93 6.70 6.51
CA SER A 17 61.34 7.09 6.56
C SER A 17 62.19 6.55 5.39
N GLY A 18 61.67 5.53 4.70
CA GLY A 18 62.46 4.81 3.68
C GLY A 18 63.56 3.92 4.25
N GLN A 19 63.66 3.77 5.60
CA GLN A 19 64.63 2.92 6.24
C GLN A 19 64.17 1.48 6.29
N VAL A 20 65.13 0.57 6.40
CA VAL A 20 64.90 -0.87 6.43
C VAL A 20 64.81 -1.36 7.86
N PHE A 21 63.67 -1.98 8.21
CA PHE A 21 63.40 -2.55 9.53
C PHE A 21 63.01 -4.03 9.44
N PRO A 22 63.05 -4.78 10.56
CA PRO A 22 62.54 -6.14 10.62
C PRO A 22 61.04 -6.15 10.25
N TYR A 23 60.65 -7.07 9.38
CA TYR A 23 59.27 -7.16 8.92
C TYR A 23 58.24 -7.33 10.06
N LEU A 24 58.64 -8.07 11.13
CA LEU A 24 57.74 -8.30 12.28
C LEU A 24 57.50 -7.06 13.14
N GLU A 25 58.29 -6.03 12.98
CA GLU A 25 58.16 -4.74 13.69
C GLU A 25 57.37 -3.69 12.86
N MET A 26 56.93 -4.09 11.67
CA MET A 26 56.13 -3.22 10.80
C MET A 26 54.70 -3.29 11.16
N VAL A 27 54.02 -2.11 11.23
CA VAL A 27 52.59 -1.94 11.52
C VAL A 27 51.93 -1.10 10.45
N ARG A 28 50.65 -1.35 10.24
CA ARG A 28 49.88 -0.59 9.25
C ARG A 28 49.23 0.60 9.93
N GLU A 29 49.45 1.80 9.40
CA GLU A 29 48.80 3.04 9.85
C GLU A 29 47.36 3.17 9.32
N TRP A 30 46.66 4.14 9.87
CA TRP A 30 45.26 4.49 9.52
C TRP A 30 45.08 4.91 8.05
N ASN A 31 46.16 5.48 7.43
CA ASN A 31 46.21 5.87 6.02
C ASN A 31 46.56 4.73 5.08
N GLY A 32 46.90 3.55 5.62
CA GLY A 32 47.28 2.37 4.88
C GLY A 32 48.76 2.17 4.69
N ALA A 33 49.62 3.13 5.10
CA ALA A 33 51.08 3.01 5.02
C ALA A 33 51.61 1.93 5.97
N TRP A 34 52.70 1.22 5.54
CA TRP A 34 53.45 0.29 6.36
C TRP A 34 54.66 1.00 6.95
N VAL A 35 54.65 1.15 8.27
CA VAL A 35 55.71 1.86 9.01
C VAL A 35 56.23 1.01 10.14
N HIS A 36 57.47 1.31 10.61
CA HIS A 36 57.96 0.71 11.81
C HIS A 36 57.19 1.20 13.05
N PHE A 37 57.00 0.38 14.08
CA PHE A 37 56.20 0.72 15.26
C PHE A 37 56.66 2.02 15.97
N SER A 38 57.97 2.38 15.90
CA SER A 38 58.49 3.63 16.46
C SER A 38 58.07 4.87 15.67
N GLU A 39 57.64 4.70 14.43
CA GLU A 39 57.17 5.77 13.53
C GLU A 39 55.65 5.81 13.43
N PHE A 40 54.94 4.92 14.13
CA PHE A 40 53.48 4.81 14.08
C PHE A 40 52.81 6.02 14.67
N GLU A 41 51.87 6.61 13.92
CA GLU A 41 51.02 7.69 14.37
C GLU A 41 49.53 7.25 14.40
N PRO A 42 48.86 7.41 15.53
CA PRO A 42 47.42 7.14 15.60
C PRO A 42 46.66 8.18 14.78
N LYS A 43 45.53 7.79 14.25
CA LYS A 43 44.65 8.70 13.55
C LYS A 43 44.22 9.86 14.45
N GLN A 44 44.37 11.09 13.97
CA GLN A 44 43.93 12.28 14.68
C GLN A 44 42.41 12.24 14.91
N PRO A 45 41.94 12.47 16.15
CA PRO A 45 40.48 12.46 16.45
C PRO A 45 39.67 13.45 15.64
N GLN A 46 40.28 14.53 15.17
CA GLN A 46 39.62 15.53 14.34
C GLN A 46 39.23 14.99 12.94
N LEU A 47 39.89 13.95 12.46
CA LEU A 47 39.60 13.30 11.19
C LEU A 47 38.46 12.28 11.31
N GLN A 48 37.96 12.02 12.50
CA GLN A 48 36.76 11.23 12.73
C GLN A 48 35.58 12.18 12.77
N PRO A 49 34.56 12.00 11.92
CA PRO A 49 33.36 12.80 12.00
C PRO A 49 32.76 12.61 13.40
N LYS A 50 32.51 13.71 14.11
CA LYS A 50 31.85 13.65 15.41
C LYS A 50 30.47 13.00 15.20
N PRO A 51 30.10 11.97 15.99
CA PRO A 51 28.77 11.46 15.96
C PRO A 51 27.82 12.60 16.40
N THR A 52 27.05 13.14 15.48
CA THR A 52 26.02 14.11 15.77
C THR A 52 24.81 13.36 16.31
N SER A 53 24.69 13.35 17.64
CA SER A 53 23.57 12.67 18.32
C SER A 53 22.19 13.34 18.14
N ALA A 54 22.13 14.45 17.42
CA ALA A 54 20.93 15.27 17.27
C ALA A 54 20.63 15.70 15.84
N ASP A 55 21.22 15.08 14.81
CA ASP A 55 20.87 15.37 13.43
C ASP A 55 19.78 14.40 12.95
N PRO A 56 18.52 14.86 12.82
CA PRO A 56 17.44 14.00 12.32
C PRO A 56 17.63 13.56 10.87
N GLN A 57 18.56 14.16 10.13
CA GLN A 57 18.88 13.80 8.75
C GLN A 57 20.01 12.77 8.64
N ALA A 58 20.79 12.55 9.69
CA ALA A 58 21.94 11.62 9.71
C ALA A 58 21.61 10.27 10.34
N LEU A 59 20.45 9.71 10.05
CA LEU A 59 20.08 8.38 10.52
C LEU A 59 20.87 7.31 9.76
N GLN A 60 21.87 6.71 10.40
CA GLN A 60 22.65 5.60 9.82
C GLN A 60 21.80 4.38 9.42
N ARG A 61 20.64 4.22 10.02
CA ARG A 61 19.69 3.12 9.76
C ARG A 61 18.26 3.63 9.85
N ALA A 62 17.95 4.63 9.03
CA ALA A 62 16.57 5.10 8.93
C ALA A 62 15.67 3.94 8.48
N ARG A 63 14.82 3.51 9.37
CA ARG A 63 13.66 2.68 9.06
C ARG A 63 12.42 3.50 9.43
N PRO A 64 12.04 4.48 8.61
CA PRO A 64 10.80 5.20 8.86
C PRO A 64 9.68 4.17 8.93
N ALA A 65 8.81 4.33 9.91
CA ALA A 65 7.56 3.58 9.90
C ALA A 65 6.91 3.81 8.53
N ARG A 66 6.72 2.75 7.78
CA ARG A 66 5.90 2.83 6.58
C ARG A 66 4.49 3.18 7.06
N VAL A 67 4.10 4.41 6.89
CA VAL A 67 2.69 4.75 6.76
C VAL A 67 2.32 4.27 5.35
N ALA A 68 2.24 2.96 5.20
CA ALA A 68 1.69 2.39 3.99
C ALA A 68 0.22 2.78 4.00
N LEU A 69 -0.18 3.58 3.03
CA LEU A 69 -1.59 3.64 2.67
C LEU A 69 -2.04 2.19 2.44
N PRO A 70 -3.27 1.85 2.84
CA PRO A 70 -3.79 0.51 2.61
C PRO A 70 -3.71 0.24 1.11
N THR A 71 -2.85 -0.68 0.74
CA THR A 71 -2.68 -1.11 -0.65
C THR A 71 -3.68 -2.22 -0.97
N PRO A 72 -4.14 -2.34 -2.22
CA PRO A 72 -4.94 -3.48 -2.64
C PRO A 72 -4.18 -4.77 -2.34
N ALA A 73 -4.85 -5.72 -1.72
CA ALA A 73 -4.30 -7.05 -1.50
C ALA A 73 -4.67 -7.96 -2.67
N PRO A 74 -3.75 -8.80 -3.17
CA PRO A 74 -4.09 -9.80 -4.16
C PRO A 74 -5.11 -10.79 -3.58
N LEU A 75 -6.09 -11.14 -4.40
CA LEU A 75 -7.05 -12.20 -4.12
C LEU A 75 -6.54 -13.53 -4.70
N ASP A 76 -7.16 -14.62 -4.29
CA ASP A 76 -6.87 -15.93 -4.85
C ASP A 76 -7.27 -15.99 -6.35
N ASP A 77 -6.78 -16.97 -7.08
CA ASP A 77 -7.15 -17.18 -8.48
C ASP A 77 -8.65 -17.52 -8.59
N ASN A 78 -9.35 -16.81 -9.48
CA ASN A 78 -10.80 -16.91 -9.62
C ASN A 78 -11.54 -16.68 -8.30
N PRO A 79 -11.37 -15.50 -7.67
CA PRO A 79 -11.74 -15.30 -6.28
C PRO A 79 -13.24 -15.24 -6.02
N PHE A 80 -14.05 -14.95 -7.04
CA PHE A 80 -15.49 -14.77 -6.89
C PHE A 80 -16.25 -16.05 -7.09
N THR A 81 -17.16 -16.37 -6.17
CA THR A 81 -18.14 -17.45 -6.29
C THR A 81 -19.54 -16.88 -6.12
N THR A 82 -20.38 -17.07 -7.12
CA THR A 82 -21.80 -16.68 -7.11
C THR A 82 -22.69 -17.83 -6.66
N GLU A 83 -23.81 -17.53 -5.99
CA GLU A 83 -24.76 -18.51 -5.46
C GLU A 83 -26.14 -18.46 -6.13
N ALA A 84 -26.23 -18.16 -7.43
CA ALA A 84 -27.50 -17.99 -8.13
C ALA A 84 -28.47 -17.03 -7.39
N GLY A 85 -27.94 -15.91 -6.94
CA GLY A 85 -28.63 -14.88 -6.15
C GLY A 85 -27.81 -13.60 -6.10
N THR A 86 -28.09 -12.74 -5.14
CA THR A 86 -27.34 -11.48 -4.99
C THR A 86 -26.07 -11.63 -4.17
N THR A 87 -25.86 -12.72 -3.47
CA THR A 87 -24.68 -12.95 -2.64
C THR A 87 -23.50 -13.40 -3.50
N VAL A 88 -22.34 -12.79 -3.30
CA VAL A 88 -21.06 -13.20 -3.86
C VAL A 88 -20.11 -13.48 -2.73
N ILE A 89 -19.47 -14.65 -2.78
CA ILE A 89 -18.40 -15.04 -1.87
C ILE A 89 -17.07 -14.71 -2.54
N VAL A 90 -16.16 -14.11 -1.79
CA VAL A 90 -14.81 -13.79 -2.22
C VAL A 90 -13.82 -14.62 -1.44
N ASN A 91 -13.01 -15.39 -2.13
CA ASN A 91 -11.93 -16.18 -1.55
C ASN A 91 -10.68 -15.30 -1.44
N GLN A 92 -10.21 -15.12 -0.24
CA GLN A 92 -8.95 -14.43 0.07
C GLN A 92 -8.40 -14.96 1.37
N ASN A 93 -7.37 -15.77 1.28
CA ASN A 93 -6.74 -16.38 2.44
C ASN A 93 -6.20 -15.31 3.40
N ARG A 94 -6.54 -15.44 4.69
CA ARG A 94 -6.09 -14.55 5.79
C ARG A 94 -6.39 -13.07 5.55
N HIS A 95 -7.56 -12.77 5.04
CA HIS A 95 -7.90 -11.39 4.62
C HIS A 95 -8.01 -10.38 5.77
N GLN A 96 -8.19 -10.81 7.02
CA GLN A 96 -8.28 -9.98 8.24
C GLN A 96 -9.30 -8.82 8.14
N ARG A 97 -10.24 -8.87 7.21
CA ARG A 97 -11.32 -7.90 7.04
C ARG A 97 -12.42 -8.16 8.05
N SER A 98 -13.22 -7.14 8.31
CA SER A 98 -14.36 -7.18 9.22
C SER A 98 -15.68 -6.97 8.48
N THR A 99 -16.78 -7.49 9.02
CA THR A 99 -18.13 -7.14 8.55
C THR A 99 -18.32 -5.63 8.69
N GLY A 100 -18.82 -4.98 7.61
CA GLY A 100 -18.95 -3.53 7.53
C GLY A 100 -17.78 -2.84 6.84
N ASP A 101 -16.66 -3.51 6.59
CA ASP A 101 -15.58 -2.93 5.80
C ASP A 101 -16.03 -2.70 4.36
N ALA A 102 -15.58 -1.58 3.78
CA ALA A 102 -15.78 -1.26 2.38
C ALA A 102 -14.62 -1.84 1.55
N VAL A 103 -14.94 -2.56 0.50
CA VAL A 103 -13.96 -3.16 -0.41
C VAL A 103 -14.24 -2.74 -1.85
N ARG A 104 -13.19 -2.38 -2.57
CA ARG A 104 -13.19 -2.13 -4.00
C ARG A 104 -12.36 -3.19 -4.69
N PHE A 105 -12.82 -3.69 -5.83
CA PHE A 105 -12.11 -4.67 -6.64
C PHE A 105 -11.46 -4.02 -7.85
N TYR A 106 -10.32 -4.59 -8.24
CA TYR A 106 -9.49 -4.10 -9.34
C TYR A 106 -9.04 -5.26 -10.21
N GLN A 107 -8.93 -5.00 -11.51
CA GLN A 107 -8.40 -5.94 -12.51
C GLN A 107 -9.18 -7.25 -12.60
N VAL A 108 -10.49 -7.20 -12.40
CA VAL A 108 -11.37 -8.33 -12.70
C VAL A 108 -11.34 -8.59 -14.20
N LYS A 109 -11.15 -9.84 -14.63
CA LYS A 109 -10.96 -10.18 -16.05
C LYS A 109 -12.15 -10.90 -16.64
N ASP A 110 -12.74 -11.80 -15.87
CA ASP A 110 -13.76 -12.72 -16.36
C ASP A 110 -15.09 -12.50 -15.67
N PRO A 111 -16.20 -12.55 -16.40
CA PRO A 111 -17.54 -12.53 -15.81
C PRO A 111 -17.79 -13.79 -15.00
N VAL A 112 -18.67 -13.71 -14.00
CA VAL A 112 -18.94 -14.82 -13.08
C VAL A 112 -20.45 -15.00 -12.92
N GLY A 113 -20.94 -16.21 -13.21
CA GLY A 113 -22.35 -16.55 -12.99
C GLY A 113 -23.36 -15.67 -13.75
N GLY A 114 -22.95 -15.14 -14.91
CA GLY A 114 -23.75 -14.19 -15.68
C GLY A 114 -23.64 -12.73 -15.24
N VAL A 115 -22.77 -12.44 -14.24
CA VAL A 115 -22.49 -11.08 -13.77
C VAL A 115 -21.30 -10.53 -14.56
N ALA A 116 -21.46 -9.33 -15.09
CA ALA A 116 -20.42 -8.67 -15.88
C ALA A 116 -19.26 -8.17 -15.00
N VAL A 117 -18.08 -8.03 -15.61
CA VAL A 117 -16.88 -7.48 -14.95
C VAL A 117 -17.15 -6.09 -14.35
N SER A 118 -17.87 -5.24 -15.07
CA SER A 118 -18.23 -3.88 -14.63
C SER A 118 -19.04 -3.84 -13.34
N THR A 119 -19.76 -4.91 -13.03
CA THR A 119 -20.50 -5.03 -11.77
C THR A 119 -19.58 -5.23 -10.59
N PHE A 120 -18.47 -5.97 -10.77
CA PHE A 120 -17.46 -6.12 -9.70
C PHE A 120 -16.61 -4.87 -9.53
N GLU A 121 -16.25 -4.22 -10.65
CA GLU A 121 -15.50 -2.97 -10.66
C GLU A 121 -16.45 -1.77 -10.85
N LEU A 122 -17.08 -1.31 -9.80
CA LEU A 122 -18.04 -0.21 -9.83
C LEU A 122 -17.40 1.11 -10.29
N ASN A 123 -17.30 1.31 -11.60
CA ASN A 123 -16.67 2.48 -12.22
C ASN A 123 -17.70 3.26 -13.03
N THR A 124 -17.78 4.57 -12.81
CA THR A 124 -18.66 5.47 -13.55
C THR A 124 -18.07 6.89 -13.58
N THR A 125 -18.81 7.84 -14.09
CA THR A 125 -18.44 9.25 -14.06
C THR A 125 -19.57 10.11 -13.46
N LEU A 126 -19.20 11.27 -12.97
CA LEU A 126 -20.13 12.28 -12.47
C LEU A 126 -20.93 12.87 -13.63
N ALA A 127 -22.26 12.79 -13.60
CA ALA A 127 -23.10 13.31 -14.67
C ALA A 127 -23.23 14.84 -14.63
N THR A 128 -23.28 15.42 -13.43
CA THR A 128 -23.47 16.87 -13.21
C THR A 128 -22.43 17.40 -12.24
N THR A 129 -21.97 18.62 -12.46
CA THR A 129 -21.07 19.31 -11.50
C THR A 129 -21.72 19.40 -10.13
N ILE A 130 -20.94 19.15 -9.09
CA ILE A 130 -21.39 19.22 -7.68
C ILE A 130 -20.52 20.19 -6.89
N THR A 131 -21.13 20.76 -5.86
CA THR A 131 -20.44 21.60 -4.86
C THR A 131 -19.96 20.76 -3.68
N ALA A 132 -19.19 21.33 -2.79
CA ALA A 132 -18.72 20.64 -1.57
C ALA A 132 -19.85 20.30 -0.58
N THR A 133 -21.03 20.91 -0.72
CA THR A 133 -22.16 20.78 0.21
C THR A 133 -23.33 19.95 -0.34
N ASP A 134 -23.24 19.50 -1.58
CA ASP A 134 -24.31 18.71 -2.19
C ASP A 134 -24.44 17.35 -1.51
N THR A 135 -25.66 17.00 -1.15
CA THR A 135 -26.04 15.74 -0.50
C THR A 135 -26.66 14.73 -1.47
N SER A 136 -26.75 15.10 -2.74
CA SER A 136 -27.25 14.24 -3.82
C SER A 136 -26.28 14.30 -5.00
N ILE A 137 -25.93 13.15 -5.56
CA ILE A 137 -24.92 13.02 -6.60
C ILE A 137 -25.50 12.21 -7.75
N VAL A 138 -25.49 12.79 -8.95
CA VAL A 138 -25.98 12.11 -10.16
C VAL A 138 -24.82 11.48 -10.90
N LEU A 139 -24.90 10.16 -11.09
CA LEU A 139 -23.95 9.35 -11.83
C LEU A 139 -24.37 9.23 -13.29
N THR A 140 -23.43 9.07 -14.19
CA THR A 140 -23.73 8.76 -15.60
C THR A 140 -24.40 7.39 -15.71
N ASP A 141 -23.88 6.41 -14.97
CA ASP A 141 -24.51 5.11 -14.76
C ASP A 141 -24.29 4.67 -13.30
N GLY A 142 -25.38 4.48 -12.58
CA GLY A 142 -25.40 4.03 -11.19
C GLY A 142 -26.17 2.72 -11.01
N SER A 143 -26.56 2.06 -12.09
CA SER A 143 -27.44 0.88 -12.05
C SER A 143 -26.87 -0.26 -11.20
N GLU A 144 -25.55 -0.46 -11.25
CA GLU A 144 -24.85 -1.53 -10.54
C GLU A 144 -24.41 -1.16 -9.13
N PHE A 145 -24.52 0.14 -8.76
CA PHE A 145 -24.12 0.57 -7.41
C PHE A 145 -25.10 0.06 -6.36
N PRO A 146 -24.62 -0.42 -5.20
CA PRO A 146 -25.46 -0.79 -4.06
C PRO A 146 -26.39 0.35 -3.61
N THR A 147 -27.40 0.01 -2.82
CA THR A 147 -28.33 1.02 -2.29
C THR A 147 -27.70 1.94 -1.25
N SER A 148 -26.62 1.51 -0.63
CA SER A 148 -25.80 2.32 0.30
C SER A 148 -24.35 1.85 0.24
N GLY A 149 -23.40 2.72 0.59
CA GLY A 149 -21.99 2.40 0.58
C GLY A 149 -21.11 3.64 0.48
N TYR A 150 -19.93 3.43 -0.06
CA TYR A 150 -18.93 4.49 -0.23
C TYR A 150 -18.52 4.59 -1.69
N ILE A 151 -18.32 5.82 -2.13
CA ILE A 151 -17.71 6.13 -3.42
C ILE A 151 -16.48 7.00 -3.21
N VAL A 152 -15.60 6.98 -4.20
CA VAL A 152 -14.47 7.91 -4.32
C VAL A 152 -14.61 8.67 -5.63
N ILE A 153 -14.49 9.99 -5.56
CA ILE A 153 -14.39 10.86 -6.73
C ILE A 153 -12.94 11.29 -6.88
N GLU A 154 -12.34 11.04 -8.03
CA GLU A 154 -11.02 11.54 -8.37
C GLU A 154 -11.10 12.96 -8.89
N ALA A 155 -10.15 13.79 -8.45
CA ALA A 155 -9.92 15.13 -8.98
C ALA A 155 -8.41 15.36 -9.10
N THR A 156 -8.01 16.15 -10.09
CA THR A 156 -6.62 16.62 -10.19
C THR A 156 -6.55 18.00 -9.55
N ASP A 157 -5.60 18.20 -8.65
CA ASP A 157 -5.35 19.52 -8.09
C ASP A 157 -4.78 20.44 -9.18
N THR A 158 -5.55 21.46 -9.56
CA THR A 158 -5.18 22.44 -10.58
C THR A 158 -4.68 23.77 -10.01
N ASP A 159 -4.64 23.90 -8.68
CA ASP A 159 -4.12 25.11 -8.03
C ASP A 159 -2.58 25.11 -8.08
N GLN A 160 -2.02 25.98 -8.91
CA GLN A 160 -0.57 26.12 -9.09
C GLN A 160 0.17 26.58 -7.83
N SER A 161 -0.54 27.15 -6.85
CA SER A 161 0.03 27.53 -5.55
C SER A 161 0.06 26.38 -4.54
N SER A 162 -0.65 25.31 -4.83
CA SER A 162 -0.74 24.13 -3.97
C SER A 162 0.51 23.25 -4.07
N LEU A 163 0.97 22.73 -2.93
CA LEU A 163 2.01 21.70 -2.88
C LEU A 163 1.56 20.36 -3.52
N GLN A 164 0.27 20.22 -3.81
CA GLN A 164 -0.33 19.05 -4.45
C GLN A 164 -0.66 19.28 -5.93
N TYR A 165 -0.22 20.41 -6.52
CA TYR A 165 -0.46 20.71 -7.93
C TYR A 165 -0.13 19.55 -8.86
N GLY A 166 -1.05 19.21 -9.71
CA GLY A 166 -0.93 18.11 -10.66
C GLY A 166 -1.09 16.70 -10.06
N LYS A 167 -1.27 16.58 -8.75
CA LYS A 167 -1.53 15.29 -8.11
C LYS A 167 -3.02 14.97 -8.16
N ILE A 168 -3.32 13.66 -8.28
CA ILE A 168 -4.69 13.17 -8.14
C ILE A 168 -5.05 13.26 -6.66
N THR A 169 -6.10 14.03 -6.38
CA THR A 169 -6.77 14.06 -5.08
C THR A 169 -8.03 13.23 -5.16
N SER A 170 -8.46 12.66 -4.07
CA SER A 170 -9.69 11.89 -4.02
C SER A 170 -10.55 12.34 -2.85
N GLU A 171 -11.84 12.40 -3.06
CA GLU A 171 -12.82 12.60 -2.00
C GLU A 171 -13.62 11.33 -1.79
N THR A 172 -13.68 10.84 -0.54
CA THR A 172 -14.55 9.73 -0.15
C THR A 172 -15.88 10.27 0.32
N ILE A 173 -16.96 9.69 -0.18
CA ILE A 173 -18.34 10.08 0.11
C ILE A 173 -19.12 8.84 0.51
N GLU A 174 -19.77 8.90 1.66
CA GLU A 174 -20.75 7.90 2.07
C GLU A 174 -22.12 8.28 1.50
N TYR A 175 -22.89 7.31 1.04
CA TYR A 175 -24.28 7.51 0.63
C TYR A 175 -25.18 6.46 1.27
N THR A 176 -26.39 6.86 1.63
CA THR A 176 -27.35 6.01 2.34
C THR A 176 -28.54 5.60 1.49
N GLY A 177 -28.68 6.13 0.28
CA GLY A 177 -29.73 5.79 -0.66
C GLY A 177 -29.28 5.90 -2.11
N ARG A 178 -29.93 5.11 -2.98
CA ARG A 178 -29.77 5.20 -4.43
C ARG A 178 -31.13 5.12 -5.14
N SER A 179 -31.35 5.99 -6.08
CA SER A 179 -32.49 5.95 -6.98
C SER A 179 -32.01 6.01 -8.43
N THR A 180 -32.09 4.89 -9.14
CA THR A 180 -31.57 4.71 -10.51
C THR A 180 -30.09 5.11 -10.60
N HIS A 181 -29.81 6.33 -11.03
CA HIS A 181 -28.46 6.86 -11.20
C HIS A 181 -28.12 7.95 -10.17
N THR A 182 -28.98 8.21 -9.20
CA THR A 182 -28.78 9.26 -8.21
C THR A 182 -28.49 8.66 -6.84
N LEU A 183 -27.34 9.01 -6.26
CA LEU A 183 -27.01 8.73 -4.88
C LEU A 183 -27.59 9.82 -3.99
N THR A 184 -28.19 9.43 -2.86
CA THR A 184 -28.87 10.33 -1.92
C THR A 184 -28.35 10.12 -0.50
N GLY A 185 -28.57 11.13 0.36
CA GLY A 185 -28.06 11.09 1.73
C GLY A 185 -26.53 11.03 1.78
N CYS A 186 -25.88 11.80 0.89
CA CYS A 186 -24.43 11.82 0.76
C CYS A 186 -23.79 12.60 1.91
N THR A 187 -22.87 11.96 2.64
CA THR A 187 -21.97 12.60 3.61
C THR A 187 -20.62 12.80 2.93
N ARG A 188 -20.25 14.06 2.77
CA ARG A 188 -19.07 14.49 2.02
C ARG A 188 -17.79 14.41 2.87
N GLY A 189 -16.65 14.13 2.23
CA GLY A 189 -15.35 14.16 2.88
C GLY A 189 -15.16 13.13 4.00
N THR A 190 -15.86 12.02 3.95
CA THR A 190 -15.86 10.99 5.00
C THR A 190 -14.67 10.03 4.89
N ALA A 191 -14.64 9.05 5.76
CA ALA A 191 -13.70 7.94 5.76
C ALA A 191 -14.45 6.62 5.57
N ALA A 192 -14.02 5.79 4.62
CA ALA A 192 -14.60 4.46 4.43
C ALA A 192 -13.92 3.46 5.37
N PRO A 193 -14.66 2.63 6.12
CA PRO A 193 -14.12 1.56 6.92
C PRO A 193 -13.31 0.58 6.05
N SER A 194 -12.11 0.26 6.44
CA SER A 194 -11.27 -0.70 5.70
C SER A 194 -10.26 -1.37 6.61
N TYR A 195 -9.94 -2.61 6.29
CA TYR A 195 -8.90 -3.34 7.00
C TYR A 195 -7.51 -2.71 6.78
N GLY A 196 -6.69 -2.77 7.83
CA GLY A 196 -5.24 -2.48 7.78
C GLY A 196 -4.85 -1.02 7.84
N ALA A 197 -5.81 -0.09 7.91
CA ALA A 197 -5.54 1.32 8.12
C ALA A 197 -6.61 1.96 8.99
N THR A 198 -6.21 2.95 9.77
CA THR A 198 -7.19 3.86 10.37
C THR A 198 -7.84 4.64 9.23
N PRO A 199 -9.17 4.56 9.06
CA PRO A 199 -9.86 5.32 8.03
C PRO A 199 -9.57 6.81 8.20
N VAL A 200 -9.13 7.47 7.14
CA VAL A 200 -8.84 8.91 7.16
C VAL A 200 -9.91 9.63 6.37
N SER A 201 -10.56 10.60 7.02
CA SER A 201 -11.50 11.48 6.34
C SER A 201 -10.79 12.29 5.27
N THR A 202 -11.45 12.44 4.14
CA THR A 202 -11.01 13.30 3.05
C THR A 202 -11.62 14.69 3.19
N THR A 203 -11.26 15.62 2.33
CA THR A 203 -11.84 16.97 2.34
C THR A 203 -12.93 17.06 1.28
N ALA A 204 -14.11 17.55 1.65
CA ALA A 204 -15.18 17.82 0.71
C ALA A 204 -14.77 18.93 -0.28
N ALA A 205 -14.94 18.67 -1.56
CA ALA A 205 -14.55 19.58 -2.63
C ALA A 205 -15.65 19.67 -3.72
N ALA A 206 -15.57 20.69 -4.55
CA ALA A 206 -16.39 20.75 -5.75
C ALA A 206 -15.76 19.85 -6.83
N HIS A 207 -16.61 19.15 -7.59
CA HIS A 207 -16.17 18.29 -8.69
C HIS A 207 -16.97 18.62 -9.95
N THR A 208 -16.27 18.62 -11.07
CA THR A 208 -16.87 18.88 -12.37
C THR A 208 -17.51 17.63 -12.97
N SER A 209 -18.51 17.80 -13.80
CA SER A 209 -19.06 16.71 -14.62
C SER A 209 -17.95 15.99 -15.38
N GLY A 210 -18.05 14.67 -15.49
CA GLY A 210 -17.03 13.80 -16.10
C GLY A 210 -15.94 13.33 -15.14
N ALA A 211 -15.89 13.80 -13.88
CA ALA A 211 -14.97 13.28 -12.88
C ALA A 211 -15.21 11.77 -12.68
N LYS A 212 -14.13 11.00 -12.58
CA LYS A 212 -14.22 9.55 -12.37
C LYS A 212 -14.71 9.22 -10.97
N ILE A 213 -15.60 8.27 -10.90
CA ILE A 213 -16.19 7.77 -9.65
C ILE A 213 -15.98 6.27 -9.58
N TYR A 214 -15.52 5.84 -8.42
CA TYR A 214 -15.35 4.44 -8.09
C TYR A 214 -16.21 4.09 -6.88
N GLY A 215 -16.94 2.99 -6.99
CA GLY A 215 -17.77 2.48 -5.90
C GLY A 215 -17.09 1.39 -5.11
N SER A 216 -17.73 0.97 -4.04
CA SER A 216 -17.32 -0.13 -3.20
C SER A 216 -18.49 -0.99 -2.79
N TYR A 217 -18.19 -2.21 -2.38
CA TYR A 217 -19.11 -3.11 -1.70
C TYR A 217 -18.85 -3.12 -0.21
N ILE A 218 -19.90 -3.27 0.58
CA ILE A 218 -19.80 -3.48 2.03
C ILE A 218 -19.80 -4.97 2.31
N ILE A 219 -18.83 -5.43 3.10
CA ILE A 219 -18.74 -6.81 3.53
C ILE A 219 -19.91 -7.13 4.46
N THR A 220 -20.75 -8.07 4.07
CA THR A 220 -21.95 -8.46 4.81
C THR A 220 -21.70 -9.62 5.75
N LYS A 221 -20.79 -10.53 5.40
CA LYS A 221 -20.48 -11.72 6.19
C LYS A 221 -19.01 -12.10 6.02
N ILE A 222 -18.45 -12.67 7.06
CA ILE A 222 -17.12 -13.28 7.10
C ILE A 222 -17.29 -14.74 7.48
N ASP A 223 -16.77 -15.63 6.66
CA ASP A 223 -16.70 -17.03 6.98
C ASP A 223 -15.30 -17.34 7.52
N SER A 224 -15.24 -17.64 8.82
CA SER A 224 -14.04 -18.10 9.47
C SER A 224 -13.96 -19.61 9.33
N THR A 225 -13.05 -20.09 8.54
CA THR A 225 -12.66 -21.48 8.53
C THR A 225 -11.52 -21.74 9.52
N ILE A 226 -11.37 -22.99 9.86
CA ILE A 226 -10.54 -23.59 10.92
C ILE A 226 -9.17 -22.92 11.06
N PRO A 227 -8.67 -22.68 12.29
CA PRO A 227 -7.32 -22.21 12.53
C PRO A 227 -6.29 -23.13 11.86
N TYR A 228 -5.36 -22.58 11.10
CA TYR A 228 -4.25 -23.33 10.54
C TYR A 228 -3.48 -24.03 11.65
N ALA A 229 -3.23 -25.33 11.51
CA ALA A 229 -2.54 -26.12 12.53
C ALA A 229 -1.17 -25.50 12.85
N GLY A 230 -1.03 -24.99 14.09
CA GLY A 230 0.22 -24.38 14.56
C GLY A 230 0.15 -22.86 14.84
N GLU A 231 -0.93 -22.18 14.48
CA GLU A 231 -1.15 -20.78 14.85
C GLU A 231 -1.86 -20.67 16.22
N PRO A 232 -1.55 -19.64 17.03
CA PRO A 232 -2.28 -19.41 18.28
C PRO A 232 -3.76 -19.22 17.99
N SER A 233 -4.61 -19.94 18.67
CA SER A 233 -6.08 -19.98 18.50
C SER A 233 -6.81 -18.65 18.78
N THR A 234 -6.11 -17.55 18.92
CA THR A 234 -6.66 -16.24 19.30
C THR A 234 -6.96 -15.32 18.12
N LEU A 235 -6.53 -15.67 16.91
CA LEU A 235 -6.85 -14.90 15.70
C LEU A 235 -7.77 -15.72 14.79
N PRO A 236 -9.01 -15.28 14.54
CA PRO A 236 -9.84 -15.91 13.54
C PRO A 236 -9.16 -15.79 12.18
N VAL A 237 -8.79 -16.91 11.59
CA VAL A 237 -8.32 -16.95 10.20
C VAL A 237 -9.56 -17.04 9.34
N SER A 238 -9.90 -15.96 8.68
CA SER A 238 -11.00 -15.94 7.72
C SER A 238 -10.43 -16.11 6.31
N ASP A 239 -10.95 -17.07 5.58
CA ASP A 239 -10.50 -17.41 4.22
C ASP A 239 -11.46 -16.88 3.17
N SER A 240 -12.61 -16.36 3.55
CA SER A 240 -13.58 -15.77 2.64
C SER A 240 -14.47 -14.74 3.32
N PHE A 241 -14.98 -13.84 2.51
CA PHE A 241 -15.99 -12.86 2.90
C PHE A 241 -17.05 -12.74 1.81
N SER A 242 -18.20 -12.19 2.12
CA SER A 242 -19.28 -12.00 1.15
C SER A 242 -19.76 -10.56 1.12
N PHE A 243 -20.30 -10.20 -0.04
CA PHE A 243 -20.99 -8.94 -0.28
C PHE A 243 -22.25 -9.19 -1.13
N THR A 244 -23.07 -8.17 -1.30
CA THR A 244 -24.36 -8.27 -2.01
C THR A 244 -24.35 -7.44 -3.29
N LEU A 245 -24.67 -8.06 -4.41
CA LEU A 245 -24.92 -7.41 -5.68
C LEU A 245 -26.30 -6.74 -5.72
N VAL A 246 -26.46 -5.78 -6.60
CA VAL A 246 -27.79 -5.19 -6.93
C VAL A 246 -28.61 -6.18 -7.76
N ASN A 247 -27.99 -6.73 -8.79
CA ASN A 247 -28.62 -7.69 -9.69
C ASN A 247 -28.16 -9.10 -9.34
N ALA A 248 -29.09 -10.05 -9.30
CA ALA A 248 -28.77 -11.44 -8.98
C ALA A 248 -27.92 -12.09 -10.06
N ALA A 249 -26.95 -12.88 -9.66
CA ALA A 249 -26.27 -13.81 -10.54
C ALA A 249 -27.27 -14.88 -11.05
N THR A 250 -27.09 -15.29 -12.30
CA THR A 250 -28.02 -16.23 -12.95
C THR A 250 -27.65 -17.68 -12.71
N SER A 251 -26.43 -17.96 -12.27
CA SER A 251 -25.93 -19.32 -12.02
C SER A 251 -24.90 -19.35 -10.91
N ILE A 252 -24.68 -20.54 -10.36
CA ILE A 252 -23.55 -20.83 -9.48
C ILE A 252 -22.31 -20.97 -10.36
N ALA A 253 -21.30 -20.13 -10.12
CA ALA A 253 -20.06 -20.16 -10.87
C ALA A 253 -18.91 -19.57 -10.03
N THR A 254 -17.69 -19.98 -10.35
CA THR A 254 -16.46 -19.41 -9.79
C THR A 254 -15.67 -18.76 -10.94
N GLY A 255 -15.08 -17.58 -10.69
CA GLY A 255 -14.36 -16.86 -11.72
C GLY A 255 -13.81 -15.52 -11.22
N GLY A 256 -13.55 -14.59 -12.14
CA GLY A 256 -12.94 -13.30 -11.90
C GLY A 256 -11.54 -13.19 -12.49
N GLY A 257 -10.89 -14.31 -12.76
CA GLY A 257 -9.56 -14.37 -13.37
C GLY A 257 -8.41 -14.32 -12.38
N PHE A 258 -7.20 -14.12 -12.95
CA PHE A 258 -5.95 -14.07 -12.21
C PHE A 258 -5.56 -12.62 -11.93
N PHE A 259 -4.81 -12.40 -10.82
CA PHE A 259 -4.33 -11.08 -10.42
C PHE A 259 -5.44 -10.06 -10.16
N VAL A 260 -6.53 -10.51 -9.57
CA VAL A 260 -7.57 -9.65 -9.03
C VAL A 260 -7.13 -9.12 -7.68
N PHE A 261 -7.41 -7.86 -7.40
CA PHE A 261 -7.05 -7.22 -6.13
C PHE A 261 -8.31 -6.71 -5.44
N GLY A 262 -8.30 -6.79 -4.11
CA GLY A 262 -9.31 -6.17 -3.26
C GLY A 262 -8.66 -5.16 -2.32
N GLY A 263 -9.10 -3.91 -2.36
CA GLY A 263 -8.51 -2.83 -1.61
C GLY A 263 -9.51 -1.89 -0.95
N PRO A 264 -9.02 -0.90 -0.21
CA PRO A 264 -9.86 0.15 0.32
C PRO A 264 -10.42 1.03 -0.80
N VAL A 265 -11.50 1.73 -0.50
CA VAL A 265 -12.19 2.55 -1.50
C VAL A 265 -11.33 3.71 -1.98
N ASN A 266 -10.56 4.28 -1.09
CA ASN A 266 -9.73 5.47 -1.32
C ASN A 266 -8.27 5.15 -1.61
N ASP A 267 -7.99 3.94 -2.06
CA ASP A 267 -6.65 3.58 -2.50
C ASP A 267 -6.24 4.41 -3.72
N ARG A 268 -5.04 4.96 -3.64
CA ARG A 268 -4.41 5.73 -4.72
C ARG A 268 -3.34 4.85 -5.36
N SER A 269 -3.73 3.80 -6.02
CA SER A 269 -2.82 2.98 -6.81
C SER A 269 -2.46 3.64 -8.14
#